data_a6d57e066bacd3a49bc003f2fb1f448c
#
_entry.id   a6d57e066bacd3a49bc003f2fb1f448c
#
_cell.length_a   1.000
_cell.length_b   1.000
_cell.length_c   1.000
_cell.angle_alpha   90.00
_cell.angle_beta   90.00
_cell.angle_gamma   90.00
#
_symmetry.space_group_name_H-M   'P 1'
#
loop_
_entity.id
_entity.type
_entity.pdbx_description
1 polymer ?
#
loop_
_entity_poly.entity_id
_entity_poly.type
_entity_poly.pdbx_seq_one_letter_code
_entity_poly.pdbx_strand_id
1 'polypeptide(L)'
;YEGKPCGLDGTLGWLERLIYRMGAVRAGDEMGWKTYAAAMLLFNLAGMLLVYGLQRLQGGLPLNPQGFAAVSADSSFNTAASFATNTNWQGYGGESTMSYLTQMLGLTVQNFLSAATGMAVLVALIRGFARRTAQTIGNFWVDLTRTTLYILLPLSLVFAIALVSQGVVQT
;
A
#
# COMPACT_ATOMS: atom_id res chain seq x y z
N TYR A 1 -8.32 -14.81 -4.64
CA TYR A 1 -9.30 -13.79 -5.07
C TYR A 1 -10.72 -14.34 -5.24
N GLU A 2 -10.89 -15.61 -5.54
CA GLU A 2 -12.20 -16.27 -5.70
C GLU A 2 -12.86 -16.69 -4.37
N GLY A 3 -12.31 -16.32 -3.23
CA GLY A 3 -12.83 -16.72 -1.91
C GLY A 3 -12.58 -18.18 -1.53
N LYS A 4 -11.79 -18.90 -2.31
CA LYS A 4 -11.37 -20.27 -1.93
C LYS A 4 -10.29 -20.19 -0.84
N PRO A 5 -10.30 -21.12 0.14
CA PRO A 5 -9.29 -21.13 1.17
C PRO A 5 -7.90 -21.30 0.57
N CYS A 6 -6.95 -20.51 1.06
CA CYS A 6 -5.53 -20.67 0.80
C CYS A 6 -4.82 -21.15 2.07
N GLY A 7 -3.65 -21.74 1.98
CA GLY A 7 -2.95 -22.30 3.15
C GLY A 7 -2.67 -21.33 4.30
N LEU A 8 -2.82 -20.03 4.07
CA LEU A 8 -2.59 -18.97 5.06
C LEU A 8 -3.87 -18.49 5.78
N ASP A 9 -5.05 -18.99 5.42
CA ASP A 9 -6.31 -18.56 6.04
C ASP A 9 -6.37 -18.83 7.54
N GLY A 10 -5.74 -19.93 7.99
CA GLY A 10 -5.66 -20.27 9.41
C GLY A 10 -4.87 -19.26 10.23
N THR A 11 -3.87 -18.63 9.64
CA THR A 11 -2.96 -17.69 10.31
C THR A 11 -3.34 -16.22 10.08
N LEU A 12 -3.77 -15.85 8.89
CA LEU A 12 -4.03 -14.46 8.50
C LEU A 12 -5.53 -14.12 8.35
N GLY A 13 -6.42 -15.10 8.31
CA GLY A 13 -7.85 -14.89 8.12
C GLY A 13 -8.53 -14.09 9.24
N TRP A 14 -8.01 -14.13 10.46
CA TRP A 14 -8.50 -13.28 11.55
C TRP A 14 -8.19 -11.79 11.28
N LEU A 15 -7.00 -11.51 10.72
CA LEU A 15 -6.57 -10.15 10.40
C LEU A 15 -7.38 -9.61 9.20
N GLU A 16 -7.61 -10.43 8.17
CA GLU A 16 -8.49 -10.09 7.06
C GLU A 16 -9.89 -9.69 7.55
N ARG A 17 -10.49 -10.50 8.43
CA ARG A 17 -11.81 -10.19 9.03
C ARG A 17 -11.78 -8.92 9.87
N LEU A 18 -10.70 -8.67 10.61
CA LEU A 18 -10.55 -7.46 11.40
C LEU A 18 -10.51 -6.21 10.50
N ILE A 19 -9.71 -6.25 9.43
CA ILE A 19 -9.61 -5.16 8.44
C ILE A 19 -10.99 -4.88 7.82
N TYR A 20 -11.71 -5.92 7.39
CA TYR A 20 -13.05 -5.75 6.82
C TYR A 20 -14.04 -5.16 7.82
N ARG A 21 -13.98 -5.59 9.08
CA ARG A 21 -14.82 -5.05 10.14
C ARG A 21 -14.55 -3.57 10.41
N MET A 22 -13.26 -3.19 10.47
CA MET A 22 -12.84 -1.79 10.69
C MET A 22 -13.22 -0.88 9.51
N GLY A 23 -13.06 -1.38 8.29
CA GLY A 23 -13.38 -0.65 7.06
C GLY A 23 -14.86 -0.75 6.64
N ALA A 24 -15.71 -1.41 7.42
CA ALA A 24 -17.10 -1.72 7.05
C ALA A 24 -17.25 -2.37 5.66
N VAL A 25 -16.24 -3.18 5.27
CA VAL A 25 -16.18 -3.87 3.97
C VAL A 25 -16.96 -5.18 4.03
N ARG A 26 -17.88 -5.37 3.10
CA ARG A 26 -18.58 -6.65 2.90
C ARG A 26 -17.88 -7.41 1.77
N ALA A 27 -17.23 -8.51 2.12
CA ALA A 27 -16.40 -9.26 1.17
C ALA A 27 -17.19 -9.87 0.00
N GLY A 28 -18.52 -10.08 0.18
CA GLY A 28 -19.40 -10.60 -0.85
C GLY A 28 -19.97 -9.56 -1.82
N ASP A 29 -19.81 -8.26 -1.52
CA ASP A 29 -20.34 -7.19 -2.37
C ASP A 29 -19.38 -6.94 -3.54
N GLU A 30 -19.88 -7.09 -4.76
CA GLU A 30 -19.11 -6.76 -5.96
C GLU A 30 -19.40 -5.33 -6.43
N MET A 31 -18.37 -4.64 -6.90
CA MET A 31 -18.43 -3.26 -7.40
C MET A 31 -18.48 -3.23 -8.92
N GLY A 32 -19.27 -2.33 -9.48
CA GLY A 32 -19.14 -1.93 -10.86
C GLY A 32 -17.84 -1.13 -11.07
N TRP A 33 -17.38 -1.03 -12.30
CA TRP A 33 -16.10 -0.40 -12.62
C TRP A 33 -15.95 1.05 -12.11
N LYS A 34 -17.02 1.84 -12.11
CA LYS A 34 -17.00 3.22 -11.59
C LYS A 34 -16.74 3.29 -10.09
N THR A 35 -17.44 2.44 -9.33
CA THR A 35 -17.27 2.36 -7.86
C THR A 35 -15.89 1.84 -7.49
N TYR A 36 -15.42 0.82 -8.23
CA TYR A 36 -14.06 0.28 -8.04
C TYR A 36 -12.99 1.33 -8.31
N ALA A 37 -13.09 2.04 -9.43
CA ALA A 37 -12.17 3.13 -9.80
C ALA A 37 -12.21 4.28 -8.78
N ALA A 38 -13.40 4.68 -8.32
CA ALA A 38 -13.53 5.71 -7.31
C ALA A 38 -12.90 5.30 -5.97
N ALA A 39 -13.11 4.06 -5.52
CA ALA A 39 -12.48 3.53 -4.30
C ALA A 39 -10.95 3.52 -4.41
N MET A 40 -10.42 3.06 -5.54
CA MET A 40 -8.99 3.07 -5.84
C MET A 40 -8.41 4.49 -5.83
N LEU A 41 -9.05 5.44 -6.51
CA LEU A 41 -8.57 6.83 -6.58
C LEU A 41 -8.60 7.51 -5.21
N LEU A 42 -9.66 7.31 -4.43
CA LEU A 42 -9.77 7.85 -3.08
C LEU A 42 -8.70 7.27 -2.15
N PHE A 43 -8.45 5.96 -2.25
CA PHE A 43 -7.40 5.31 -1.46
C PHE A 43 -6.01 5.87 -1.79
N ASN A 44 -5.67 5.98 -3.09
CA ASN A 44 -4.38 6.53 -3.51
C ASN A 44 -4.23 8.01 -3.16
N LEU A 45 -5.31 8.81 -3.28
CA LEU A 45 -5.30 10.20 -2.85
C LEU A 45 -5.07 10.33 -1.34
N ALA A 46 -5.73 9.51 -0.53
CA ALA A 46 -5.52 9.49 0.92
C ALA A 46 -4.07 9.12 1.28
N GLY A 47 -3.50 8.10 0.63
CA GLY A 47 -2.10 7.72 0.79
C GLY A 47 -1.14 8.83 0.38
N MET A 48 -1.38 9.46 -0.75
CA MET A 48 -0.60 10.62 -1.23
C MET A 48 -0.63 11.78 -0.22
N LEU A 49 -1.81 12.12 0.31
CA LEU A 49 -1.95 13.19 1.30
C LEU A 49 -1.27 12.84 2.63
N LEU A 50 -1.32 11.57 3.04
CA LEU A 50 -0.62 11.09 4.23
C LEU A 50 0.90 11.23 4.06
N VAL A 51 1.47 10.75 2.96
CA VAL A 51 2.91 10.84 2.68
C VAL A 51 3.34 12.31 2.58
N TYR A 52 2.54 13.13 1.91
CA TYR A 52 2.78 14.58 1.85
C TYR A 52 2.81 15.20 3.26
N GLY A 53 1.77 14.92 4.06
CA GLY A 53 1.64 15.45 5.42
C GLY A 53 2.79 15.03 6.33
N LEU A 54 3.19 13.76 6.31
CA LEU A 54 4.33 13.28 7.10
C LEU A 54 5.62 14.03 6.78
N GLN A 55 5.93 14.27 5.53
CA GLN A 55 7.10 15.02 5.10
C GLN A 55 7.04 16.48 5.54
N ARG A 56 5.86 17.13 5.43
CA ARG A 56 5.67 18.54 5.83
C ARG A 56 5.72 18.74 7.35
N LEU A 57 5.37 17.74 8.11
CA LEU A 57 5.28 17.78 9.57
C LEU A 57 6.46 17.11 10.28
N GLN A 58 7.39 16.47 9.55
CA GLN A 58 8.43 15.63 10.16
C GLN A 58 9.29 16.33 11.21
N GLY A 59 9.47 17.66 11.11
CA GLY A 59 10.26 18.41 12.09
C GLY A 59 9.67 18.40 13.50
N GLY A 60 8.36 18.21 13.64
CA GLY A 60 7.63 18.11 14.91
C GLY A 60 7.21 16.69 15.29
N LEU A 61 7.49 15.69 14.44
CA LEU A 61 7.10 14.31 14.66
C LEU A 61 8.20 13.51 15.39
N PRO A 62 7.84 12.44 16.09
CA PRO A 62 8.82 11.55 16.73
C PRO A 62 9.66 10.79 15.69
N LEU A 63 10.70 10.07 16.17
CA LEU A 63 11.64 9.31 15.35
C LEU A 63 12.40 10.17 14.32
N ASN A 64 12.77 11.37 14.75
CA ASN A 64 13.59 12.32 13.99
C ASN A 64 14.85 12.71 14.80
N PRO A 65 15.76 11.75 15.08
CA PRO A 65 16.93 12.03 15.94
C PRO A 65 17.93 12.98 15.28
N GLN A 66 17.94 13.09 13.95
CA GLN A 66 18.78 14.03 13.19
C GLN A 66 18.22 15.46 13.20
N GLY A 67 16.99 15.65 13.68
CA GLY A 67 16.36 16.98 13.71
C GLY A 67 16.05 17.55 12.33
N PHE A 68 15.73 16.70 11.35
CA PHE A 68 15.38 17.17 10.00
C PHE A 68 14.18 18.09 10.03
N ALA A 69 14.30 19.23 9.36
CA ALA A 69 13.20 20.17 9.16
C ALA A 69 12.14 19.63 8.19
N ALA A 70 11.04 20.37 8.05
CA ALA A 70 10.03 20.05 7.05
C ALA A 70 10.63 20.00 5.64
N VAL A 71 10.33 18.95 4.89
CA VAL A 71 10.69 18.85 3.46
C VAL A 71 9.96 19.97 2.68
N SER A 72 10.56 20.55 1.67
CA SER A 72 9.92 21.59 0.85
C SER A 72 8.61 21.11 0.24
N ALA A 73 7.68 22.02 -0.04
CA ALA A 73 6.35 21.67 -0.57
C ALA A 73 6.46 20.90 -1.90
N ASP A 74 7.31 21.38 -2.80
CA ASP A 74 7.50 20.79 -4.14
C ASP A 74 8.08 19.38 -4.05
N SER A 75 9.11 19.18 -3.22
CA SER A 75 9.72 17.88 -3.01
C SER A 75 8.75 16.90 -2.32
N SER A 76 7.99 17.39 -1.33
CA SER A 76 6.98 16.59 -0.63
C SER A 76 5.86 16.13 -1.57
N PHE A 77 5.38 17.02 -2.43
CA PHE A 77 4.36 16.70 -3.43
C PHE A 77 4.86 15.67 -4.43
N ASN A 78 6.05 15.91 -4.97
CA ASN A 78 6.67 15.05 -5.96
C ASN A 78 6.91 13.63 -5.40
N THR A 79 7.47 13.55 -4.20
CA THR A 79 7.68 12.28 -3.49
C THR A 79 6.35 11.56 -3.22
N ALA A 80 5.34 12.27 -2.72
CA ALA A 80 4.05 11.68 -2.41
C ALA A 80 3.35 11.14 -3.67
N ALA A 81 3.37 11.89 -4.78
CA ALA A 81 2.84 11.45 -6.06
C ALA A 81 3.60 10.22 -6.60
N SER A 82 4.92 10.25 -6.52
CA SER A 82 5.80 9.16 -6.96
C SER A 82 5.52 7.85 -6.21
N PHE A 83 5.40 7.90 -4.89
CA PHE A 83 5.11 6.71 -4.09
C PHE A 83 3.66 6.23 -4.20
N ALA A 84 2.69 7.14 -4.36
CA ALA A 84 1.29 6.77 -4.57
C ALA A 84 1.08 6.06 -5.92
N THR A 85 1.82 6.45 -6.96
CA THR A 85 1.76 5.82 -8.29
C THR A 85 2.70 4.64 -8.46
N ASN A 86 3.41 4.23 -7.41
CA ASN A 86 4.43 3.18 -7.42
C ASN A 86 5.58 3.40 -8.43
N THR A 87 5.86 4.65 -8.76
CA THR A 87 6.99 5.03 -9.62
C THR A 87 8.30 5.02 -8.84
N ASN A 88 8.23 5.41 -7.56
CA ASN A 88 9.34 5.48 -6.60
C ASN A 88 10.53 6.33 -7.07
N TRP A 89 10.25 7.33 -7.90
CA TRP A 89 11.24 8.31 -8.30
C TRP A 89 11.58 9.23 -7.12
N GLN A 90 12.86 9.48 -6.90
CA GLN A 90 13.36 10.24 -5.76
C GLN A 90 14.33 11.34 -6.23
N GLY A 91 14.06 12.58 -5.85
CA GLY A 91 14.94 13.72 -6.04
C GLY A 91 15.67 14.15 -4.76
N TYR A 92 15.83 13.24 -3.78
CA TYR A 92 16.44 13.49 -2.47
C TYR A 92 17.22 12.26 -2.00
N GLY A 93 18.13 12.45 -1.05
CA GLY A 93 18.74 11.36 -0.29
C GLY A 93 17.88 11.05 0.94
N GLY A 94 17.39 9.82 1.06
CA GLY A 94 16.52 9.42 2.19
C GLY A 94 17.16 9.66 3.55
N GLU A 95 18.41 9.26 3.70
CA GLU A 95 19.21 9.38 4.92
C GLU A 95 19.52 10.81 5.36
N SER A 96 19.54 11.76 4.41
CA SER A 96 19.87 13.17 4.65
C SER A 96 18.65 14.10 4.69
N THR A 97 17.46 13.59 4.35
CA THR A 97 16.25 14.42 4.15
C THR A 97 15.05 13.94 4.93
N MET A 98 14.90 12.62 5.10
CA MET A 98 13.70 11.99 5.65
C MET A 98 13.94 11.41 7.03
N SER A 99 13.09 11.78 8.00
CA SER A 99 13.09 11.16 9.32
C SER A 99 12.73 9.67 9.24
N TYR A 100 13.12 8.91 10.27
CA TYR A 100 12.78 7.47 10.33
C TYR A 100 11.27 7.24 10.25
N LEU A 101 10.47 8.08 10.92
CA LEU A 101 9.01 7.97 10.84
C LEU A 101 8.51 8.18 9.43
N THR A 102 9.01 9.18 8.73
CA THR A 102 8.64 9.47 7.33
C THR A 102 9.01 8.30 6.42
N GLN A 103 10.21 7.72 6.58
CA GLN A 103 10.65 6.57 5.78
C GLN A 103 9.82 5.31 6.07
N MET A 104 9.62 4.98 7.35
CA MET A 104 8.93 3.75 7.76
C MET A 104 7.43 3.82 7.50
N LEU A 105 6.74 4.83 8.06
CA LEU A 105 5.29 4.94 8.00
C LEU A 105 4.80 5.56 6.69
N GLY A 106 5.55 6.50 6.15
CA GLY A 106 5.22 7.15 4.88
C GLY A 106 5.67 6.31 3.68
N LEU A 107 6.97 6.33 3.40
CA LEU A 107 7.50 5.80 2.13
C LEU A 107 7.36 4.29 2.02
N THR A 108 7.77 3.52 3.04
CA THR A 108 7.73 2.06 3.00
C THR A 108 6.30 1.53 2.93
N VAL A 109 5.40 2.06 3.78
CA VAL A 109 3.99 1.63 3.78
C VAL A 109 3.32 2.00 2.45
N GLN A 110 3.54 3.22 1.96
CA GLN A 110 2.94 3.65 0.69
C GLN A 110 3.46 2.83 -0.49
N ASN A 111 4.75 2.51 -0.52
CA ASN A 111 5.34 1.64 -1.54
C ASN A 111 4.67 0.26 -1.57
N PHE A 112 4.43 -0.30 -0.40
CA PHE A 112 3.76 -1.59 -0.25
C PHE A 112 2.29 -1.54 -0.72
N LEU A 113 1.57 -0.50 -0.31
CA LEU A 113 0.15 -0.33 -0.64
C LEU A 113 -0.08 0.06 -2.11
N SER A 114 0.82 0.83 -2.72
CA SER A 114 0.73 1.16 -4.14
C SER A 114 1.00 -0.06 -5.03
N ALA A 115 1.91 -0.94 -4.64
CA ALA A 115 2.10 -2.24 -5.30
C ALA A 115 0.84 -3.12 -5.19
N ALA A 116 0.24 -3.18 -3.99
CA ALA A 116 -1.02 -3.89 -3.77
C ALA A 116 -2.17 -3.33 -4.63
N THR A 117 -2.24 -2.01 -4.80
CA THR A 117 -3.21 -1.34 -5.68
C THR A 117 -3.01 -1.76 -7.13
N GLY A 118 -1.78 -1.78 -7.62
CA GLY A 118 -1.46 -2.22 -8.99
C GLY A 118 -1.92 -3.66 -9.25
N MET A 119 -1.70 -4.56 -8.29
CA MET A 119 -2.18 -5.94 -8.39
C MET A 119 -3.71 -6.04 -8.31
N ALA A 120 -4.38 -5.24 -7.49
CA ALA A 120 -5.83 -5.20 -7.42
C ALA A 120 -6.44 -4.76 -8.77
N VAL A 121 -5.85 -3.75 -9.41
CA VAL A 121 -6.24 -3.30 -10.76
C VAL A 121 -6.03 -4.40 -11.79
N LEU A 122 -4.89 -5.11 -11.74
CA LEU A 122 -4.64 -6.25 -12.64
C LEU A 122 -5.70 -7.34 -12.48
N VAL A 123 -6.08 -7.69 -11.25
CA VAL A 123 -7.13 -8.69 -11.00
C VAL A 123 -8.48 -8.23 -11.52
N ALA A 124 -8.83 -6.96 -11.32
CA ALA A 124 -10.06 -6.38 -11.88
C ALA A 124 -10.06 -6.43 -13.43
N LEU A 125 -8.93 -6.13 -14.06
CA LEU A 125 -8.75 -6.23 -15.51
C LEU A 125 -8.93 -7.67 -16.00
N ILE A 126 -8.30 -8.64 -15.34
CA ILE A 126 -8.44 -10.08 -15.66
C ILE A 126 -9.92 -10.49 -15.57
N ARG A 127 -10.63 -10.09 -14.51
CA ARG A 127 -12.08 -10.37 -14.38
C ARG A 127 -12.89 -9.75 -15.51
N GLY A 128 -12.56 -8.51 -15.91
CA GLY A 128 -13.20 -7.83 -17.02
C GLY A 128 -13.07 -8.59 -18.34
N PHE A 129 -11.90 -9.17 -18.62
CA PHE A 129 -11.69 -9.98 -19.82
C PHE A 129 -12.27 -11.40 -19.72
N ALA A 130 -12.20 -12.01 -18.54
CA ALA A 130 -12.66 -13.40 -18.35
C ALA A 130 -14.19 -13.54 -18.32
N ARG A 131 -14.90 -12.50 -17.90
CA ARG A 131 -16.37 -12.51 -17.79
C ARG A 131 -16.98 -11.96 -19.08
N ARG A 132 -17.73 -12.79 -19.82
CA ARG A 132 -18.36 -12.38 -21.11
C ARG A 132 -19.34 -11.22 -21.00
N THR A 133 -19.98 -11.05 -19.83
CA THR A 133 -20.94 -9.98 -19.52
C THR A 133 -20.67 -9.44 -18.13
N ALA A 134 -19.54 -8.76 -17.96
CA ALA A 134 -19.15 -8.24 -16.66
C ALA A 134 -19.90 -6.94 -16.33
N GLN A 135 -20.90 -7.01 -15.46
CA GLN A 135 -21.48 -5.84 -14.81
C GLN A 135 -20.65 -5.40 -13.58
N THR A 136 -19.90 -6.33 -13.00
CA THR A 136 -19.07 -6.12 -11.80
C THR A 136 -17.67 -6.70 -12.01
N ILE A 137 -16.67 -6.09 -11.38
CA ILE A 137 -15.25 -6.45 -11.53
C ILE A 137 -14.57 -6.85 -10.21
N GLY A 138 -15.38 -7.11 -9.18
CA GLY A 138 -14.92 -7.48 -7.84
C GLY A 138 -15.04 -6.34 -6.85
N ASN A 139 -14.29 -6.40 -5.75
CA ASN A 139 -14.29 -5.38 -4.69
C ASN A 139 -12.87 -4.91 -4.44
N PHE A 140 -12.61 -3.62 -4.66
CA PHE A 140 -11.27 -3.03 -4.52
C PHE A 140 -10.66 -3.28 -3.12
N TRP A 141 -11.43 -3.09 -2.06
CA TRP A 141 -10.95 -3.26 -0.69
C TRP A 141 -10.57 -4.72 -0.37
N VAL A 142 -11.34 -5.65 -0.92
CA VAL A 142 -11.07 -7.09 -0.78
C VAL A 142 -9.82 -7.46 -1.56
N ASP A 143 -9.69 -6.99 -2.80
CA ASP A 143 -8.54 -7.28 -3.65
C ASP A 143 -7.26 -6.67 -3.07
N LEU A 144 -7.32 -5.43 -2.58
CA LEU A 144 -6.21 -4.75 -1.90
C LEU A 144 -5.77 -5.52 -0.64
N THR A 145 -6.71 -5.87 0.23
CA THR A 145 -6.42 -6.58 1.48
C THR A 145 -5.82 -7.95 1.22
N ARG A 146 -6.40 -8.73 0.31
CA ARG A 146 -5.90 -10.07 -0.03
C ARG A 146 -4.53 -10.02 -0.69
N THR A 147 -4.31 -9.09 -1.61
CA THR A 147 -2.99 -8.86 -2.20
C THR A 147 -1.95 -8.57 -1.13
N THR A 148 -2.27 -7.67 -0.22
CA THR A 148 -1.37 -7.28 0.87
C THR A 148 -1.05 -8.45 1.78
N LEU A 149 -2.07 -9.14 2.31
CA LEU A 149 -1.90 -10.15 3.34
C LEU A 149 -1.39 -11.49 2.82
N TYR A 150 -1.87 -11.93 1.67
CA TYR A 150 -1.62 -13.30 1.20
C TYR A 150 -0.56 -13.41 0.11
N ILE A 151 -0.16 -12.29 -0.49
CA ILE A 151 0.86 -12.28 -1.54
C ILE A 151 2.07 -11.45 -1.10
N LEU A 152 1.89 -10.15 -0.92
CA LEU A 152 3.03 -9.25 -0.68
C LEU A 152 3.69 -9.49 0.67
N LEU A 153 2.91 -9.60 1.74
CA LEU A 153 3.45 -9.78 3.09
C LEU A 153 4.26 -11.08 3.25
N PRO A 154 3.78 -12.27 2.83
CA PRO A 154 4.57 -13.49 2.92
C PRO A 154 5.83 -13.44 2.05
N LEU A 155 5.75 -12.92 0.84
CA LEU A 155 6.91 -12.79 -0.05
C LEU A 155 7.95 -11.83 0.54
N SER A 156 7.52 -10.66 1.02
CA SER A 156 8.44 -9.69 1.64
C SER A 156 9.13 -10.26 2.88
N LEU A 157 8.42 -11.05 3.69
CA LEU A 157 9.00 -11.71 4.85
C LEU A 157 10.08 -12.72 4.46
N VAL A 158 9.82 -13.54 3.44
CA VAL A 158 10.80 -14.50 2.91
C VAL A 158 12.05 -13.78 2.40
N PHE A 159 11.86 -12.70 1.62
CA PHE A 159 12.97 -11.90 1.11
C PHE A 159 13.74 -11.20 2.23
N ALA A 160 13.04 -10.64 3.23
CA ALA A 160 13.69 -10.00 4.37
C ALA A 160 14.57 -11.00 5.14
N ILE A 161 14.08 -12.20 5.41
CA ILE A 161 14.85 -13.26 6.07
C ILE A 161 16.07 -13.65 5.22
N ALA A 162 15.90 -13.80 3.91
CA ALA A 162 17.00 -14.12 3.01
C ALA A 162 18.08 -13.03 3.02
N LEU A 163 17.70 -11.75 2.97
CA LEU A 163 18.63 -10.61 3.03
C LEU A 163 19.37 -10.57 4.36
N VAL A 164 18.66 -10.70 5.48
CA VAL A 164 19.28 -10.72 6.81
C VAL A 164 20.26 -11.89 6.94
N SER A 165 19.93 -13.06 6.39
CA SER A 165 20.84 -14.23 6.41
C SER A 165 22.14 -13.99 5.62
N GLN A 166 22.14 -13.05 4.68
CA GLN A 166 23.33 -12.64 3.91
C GLN A 166 24.06 -11.43 4.54
N GLY A 167 23.67 -11.02 5.75
CA GLY A 167 24.33 -9.93 6.47
C GLY A 167 23.90 -8.53 6.01
N VAL A 168 22.83 -8.41 5.20
CA VAL A 168 22.28 -7.09 4.86
C VAL A 168 21.64 -6.49 6.09
N VAL A 169 22.15 -5.34 6.53
CA VAL A 169 21.59 -4.56 7.65
C VAL A 169 20.53 -3.60 7.14
N GLN A 170 19.48 -3.42 7.93
CA GLN A 170 18.49 -2.38 7.72
C GLN A 170 19.06 -1.07 8.27
N THR A 171 19.39 -0.14 7.39
CA THR A 171 19.90 1.20 7.72
C THR A 171 18.86 2.26 7.37
#